data_f729387513cead943ce4708830d31f93
#
_entry.id   f729387513cead943ce4708830d31f93
#
_cell.length_a   1.000
_cell.length_b   1.000
_cell.length_c   1.000
_cell.angle_alpha   90.00
_cell.angle_beta   90.00
_cell.angle_gamma   90.00
#
_symmetry.space_group_name_H-M   'P 1'
#
loop_
_entity.id
_entity.type
_entity.pdbx_description
1 polymer ?
#
loop_
_entity_poly.entity_id
_entity_poly.type
_entity_poly.pdbx_seq_one_letter_code
_entity_poly.pdbx_strand_id
1 'polypeptide(L)'
;MKYNTYTLDNGLRIIHLPSDSKVVYCGYQINAGTRNEEPGEEGLAHFCEHVTFKGTERRKAWHILNCLESVGGDLNAYTNKEGTVYYSAILKEHIARAVDLLTDIVFHSVYPQAEIDKEVEVICDEIESYNDSPAELIYDEFENIIFKGSPLGHNILGTAEQVRSFKTEDALRFTRKLYRPDNAIFFAYGDIDFKKLVKLIRKALADDDSGKVAENAANSVGKLAEEKLPQISQITQISGDENSITTEKSVSSVKSVGPENYPSVGKEIAGQTIVMQKNTHQAHVMIGTRAYDVN
;
A
#
# COMPACT_ATOMS: atom_id res chain seq x y z
N MET A 1 -7.85 -11.29 -20.78
CA MET A 1 -7.99 -9.81 -20.91
C MET A 1 -6.74 -9.26 -21.55
N LYS A 2 -6.87 -8.26 -22.43
CA LYS A 2 -5.71 -7.63 -23.06
C LYS A 2 -5.50 -6.25 -22.43
N TYR A 3 -4.36 -6.01 -21.82
CA TYR A 3 -3.97 -4.73 -21.23
C TYR A 3 -2.79 -4.11 -21.97
N ASN A 4 -2.64 -2.81 -21.84
CA ASN A 4 -1.54 -2.04 -22.42
C ASN A 4 -0.50 -1.76 -21.33
N THR A 5 0.78 -1.84 -21.68
CA THR A 5 1.88 -1.50 -20.76
C THR A 5 2.89 -0.58 -21.44
N TYR A 6 3.53 0.27 -20.63
CA TYR A 6 4.63 1.12 -21.05
C TYR A 6 5.54 1.39 -19.85
N THR A 7 6.85 1.45 -20.08
CA THR A 7 7.81 1.88 -19.05
C THR A 7 8.45 3.19 -19.49
N LEU A 8 8.45 4.19 -18.64
CA LEU A 8 9.11 5.47 -18.87
C LEU A 8 10.62 5.35 -18.62
N ASP A 9 11.39 6.32 -19.15
CA ASP A 9 12.86 6.33 -19.04
C ASP A 9 13.34 6.44 -17.58
N ASN A 10 12.52 7.01 -16.68
CA ASN A 10 12.76 7.07 -15.22
C ASN A 10 12.34 5.81 -14.46
N GLY A 11 11.95 4.74 -15.16
CA GLY A 11 11.58 3.45 -14.59
C GLY A 11 10.10 3.30 -14.20
N LEU A 12 9.29 4.36 -14.25
CA LEU A 12 7.86 4.25 -13.95
C LEU A 12 7.17 3.32 -14.95
N ARG A 13 6.51 2.32 -14.42
CA ARG A 13 5.70 1.37 -15.21
C ARG A 13 4.25 1.86 -15.26
N ILE A 14 3.66 1.81 -16.44
CA ILE A 14 2.26 2.20 -16.68
C ILE A 14 1.50 0.97 -17.17
N ILE A 15 0.38 0.65 -16.54
CA ILE A 15 -0.53 -0.41 -16.95
C ILE A 15 -1.94 0.17 -17.17
N HIS A 16 -2.57 -0.19 -18.27
CA HIS A 16 -3.93 0.23 -18.58
C HIS A 16 -4.77 -0.96 -19.03
N LEU A 17 -5.90 -1.18 -18.38
CA LEU A 17 -6.92 -2.11 -18.81
C LEU A 17 -8.06 -1.32 -19.48
N PRO A 18 -8.21 -1.42 -20.83
CA PRO A 18 -9.28 -0.73 -21.55
C PRO A 18 -10.65 -1.26 -21.16
N SER A 19 -11.62 -0.36 -21.07
CA SER A 19 -13.04 -0.66 -20.83
C SER A 19 -13.88 0.43 -21.47
N ASP A 20 -15.16 0.15 -21.73
CA ASP A 20 -16.15 1.14 -22.22
C ASP A 20 -16.69 2.05 -21.09
N SER A 21 -16.22 1.87 -19.86
CA SER A 21 -16.62 2.68 -18.71
C SER A 21 -16.17 4.13 -18.88
N LYS A 22 -17.10 5.07 -18.72
CA LYS A 22 -16.82 6.51 -18.69
C LYS A 22 -16.19 6.93 -17.37
N VAL A 23 -16.39 6.17 -16.30
CA VAL A 23 -15.68 6.34 -15.04
C VAL A 23 -14.33 5.62 -15.16
N VAL A 24 -13.30 6.35 -14.91
CA VAL A 24 -11.92 5.88 -14.93
C VAL A 24 -11.43 5.71 -13.50
N TYR A 25 -10.88 4.54 -13.21
CA TYR A 25 -10.11 4.29 -11.98
C TYR A 25 -8.63 4.39 -12.33
N CYS A 26 -7.91 5.25 -11.67
CA CYS A 26 -6.48 5.40 -11.91
C CYS A 26 -5.73 5.76 -10.64
N GLY A 27 -4.43 5.42 -10.58
CA GLY A 27 -3.64 5.70 -9.40
C GLY A 27 -2.20 5.24 -9.50
N TYR A 28 -1.46 5.49 -8.43
CA TYR A 28 -0.12 4.96 -8.19
C TYR A 28 -0.17 3.87 -7.14
N GLN A 29 0.45 2.75 -7.44
CA GLN A 29 0.84 1.75 -6.46
C GLN A 29 2.35 1.87 -6.26
N ILE A 30 2.77 2.09 -5.02
CA ILE A 30 4.17 2.23 -4.62
C ILE A 30 4.55 0.98 -3.85
N ASN A 31 5.69 0.39 -4.16
CA ASN A 31 6.25 -0.74 -3.41
C ASN A 31 6.90 -0.22 -2.12
N ALA A 32 6.05 0.31 -1.24
CA ALA A 32 6.40 0.91 0.05
C ALA A 32 5.24 0.68 1.01
N GLY A 33 5.35 -0.30 1.86
CA GLY A 33 4.39 -0.64 2.91
C GLY A 33 5.09 -0.77 4.26
N THR A 34 4.37 -1.28 5.25
CA THR A 34 4.93 -1.36 6.61
C THR A 34 6.14 -2.30 6.70
N ARG A 35 6.27 -3.30 5.81
CA ARG A 35 7.48 -4.13 5.74
C ARG A 35 8.79 -3.36 5.46
N ASN A 36 8.69 -2.12 4.99
CA ASN A 36 9.83 -1.27 4.67
C ASN A 36 10.23 -0.33 5.81
N GLU A 37 9.50 -0.37 6.91
CA GLU A 37 9.79 0.37 8.14
C GLU A 37 11.00 -0.22 8.85
N GLU A 38 11.82 0.64 9.45
CA GLU A 38 12.91 0.21 10.30
C GLU A 38 12.38 -0.04 11.74
N PRO A 39 13.07 -0.84 12.57
CA PRO A 39 12.64 -1.04 13.94
C PRO A 39 12.48 0.28 14.71
N GLY A 40 11.29 0.51 15.28
CA GLY A 40 10.91 1.75 15.96
C GLY A 40 10.16 2.74 15.07
N GLU A 41 9.93 2.40 13.80
CA GLU A 41 9.15 3.21 12.85
C GLU A 41 7.78 2.58 12.54
N GLU A 42 7.33 1.64 13.36
CA GLU A 42 6.07 0.93 13.12
C GLU A 42 4.89 1.90 13.02
N GLY A 43 4.17 1.86 11.89
CA GLY A 43 3.09 2.79 11.55
C GLY A 43 3.51 3.97 10.67
N LEU A 44 4.80 4.11 10.34
CA LEU A 44 5.28 5.24 9.53
C LEU A 44 4.74 5.23 8.09
N ALA A 45 4.57 4.06 7.49
CA ALA A 45 4.01 3.95 6.13
C ALA A 45 2.57 4.44 6.08
N HIS A 46 1.74 4.04 7.04
CA HIS A 46 0.36 4.50 7.18
C HIS A 46 0.30 5.99 7.53
N PHE A 47 1.14 6.45 8.44
CA PHE A 47 1.29 7.87 8.74
C PHE A 47 1.62 8.68 7.48
N CYS A 48 2.55 8.23 6.64
CA CYS A 48 2.89 8.88 5.37
C CYS A 48 1.70 8.95 4.42
N GLU A 49 0.85 7.92 4.39
CA GLU A 49 -0.38 7.93 3.60
C GLU A 49 -1.26 9.12 3.99
N HIS A 50 -1.60 9.27 5.28
CA HIS A 50 -2.43 10.35 5.80
C HIS A 50 -1.86 11.73 5.47
N VAL A 51 -0.57 11.93 5.76
CA VAL A 51 0.05 13.26 5.62
C VAL A 51 0.38 13.63 4.18
N THR A 52 0.31 12.67 3.23
CA THR A 52 0.47 12.94 1.80
C THR A 52 -0.62 13.88 1.26
N PHE A 53 -1.82 13.88 1.85
CA PHE A 53 -2.91 14.77 1.46
C PHE A 53 -2.82 16.18 2.08
N LYS A 54 -1.80 16.46 2.90
CA LYS A 54 -1.73 17.69 3.71
C LYS A 54 -0.95 18.84 3.07
N GLY A 55 -0.28 18.59 1.95
CA GLY A 55 0.37 19.63 1.18
C GLY A 55 1.51 19.17 0.29
N THR A 56 1.61 19.79 -0.87
CA THR A 56 2.73 19.66 -1.81
C THR A 56 3.43 20.99 -1.96
N GLU A 57 4.52 21.04 -2.75
CA GLU A 57 5.17 22.30 -3.12
C GLU A 57 4.20 23.28 -3.83
N ARG A 58 3.20 22.75 -4.57
CA ARG A 58 2.26 23.52 -5.38
C ARG A 58 0.89 23.71 -4.74
N ARG A 59 0.46 22.79 -3.86
CA ARG A 59 -0.90 22.72 -3.34
C ARG A 59 -0.93 22.62 -1.82
N LYS A 60 -1.83 23.40 -1.19
CA LYS A 60 -2.20 23.22 0.21
C LYS A 60 -3.24 22.08 0.32
N ALA A 61 -3.43 21.51 1.52
CA ALA A 61 -4.38 20.44 1.79
C ALA A 61 -5.78 20.69 1.20
N TRP A 62 -6.32 21.88 1.39
CA TRP A 62 -7.62 22.27 0.83
C TRP A 62 -7.69 22.16 -0.70
N HIS A 63 -6.63 22.53 -1.42
CA HIS A 63 -6.58 22.43 -2.87
C HIS A 63 -6.49 20.96 -3.35
N ILE A 64 -5.81 20.11 -2.57
CA ILE A 64 -5.70 18.67 -2.86
C ILE A 64 -7.07 18.03 -2.76
N LEU A 65 -7.76 18.19 -1.63
CA LEU A 65 -9.05 17.57 -1.36
C LEU A 65 -10.12 18.02 -2.38
N ASN A 66 -10.21 19.32 -2.67
CA ASN A 66 -11.21 19.85 -3.59
C ASN A 66 -10.88 19.66 -5.07
N CYS A 67 -9.65 19.26 -5.40
CA CYS A 67 -9.20 19.19 -6.80
C CYS A 67 -10.07 18.25 -7.65
N LEU A 68 -10.37 17.06 -7.17
CA LEU A 68 -11.19 16.11 -7.90
C LEU A 68 -12.67 16.18 -7.49
N GLU A 69 -12.96 16.44 -6.23
CA GLU A 69 -14.31 16.57 -5.69
C GLU A 69 -15.12 17.63 -6.44
N SER A 70 -14.53 18.78 -6.79
CA SER A 70 -15.17 19.84 -7.54
C SER A 70 -15.69 19.45 -8.93
N VAL A 71 -15.27 18.28 -9.44
CA VAL A 71 -15.74 17.71 -10.73
C VAL A 71 -16.36 16.32 -10.54
N GLY A 72 -16.76 16.00 -9.31
CA GLY A 72 -17.42 14.73 -8.97
C GLY A 72 -16.49 13.52 -8.99
N GLY A 73 -15.18 13.73 -8.84
CA GLY A 73 -14.18 12.68 -8.68
C GLY A 73 -13.94 12.34 -7.22
N ASP A 74 -13.52 11.13 -6.97
CA ASP A 74 -13.11 10.63 -5.66
C ASP A 74 -11.58 10.53 -5.59
N LEU A 75 -11.00 10.79 -4.44
CA LEU A 75 -9.57 10.65 -4.15
C LEU A 75 -9.40 9.86 -2.86
N ASN A 76 -8.67 8.77 -2.93
CA ASN A 76 -8.50 7.87 -1.80
C ASN A 76 -7.12 7.21 -1.78
N ALA A 77 -6.78 6.56 -0.65
CA ALA A 77 -5.56 5.77 -0.52
C ALA A 77 -5.77 4.60 0.43
N TYR A 78 -4.84 3.67 0.42
CA TYR A 78 -4.70 2.66 1.45
C TYR A 78 -3.26 2.16 1.53
N THR A 79 -2.85 1.76 2.73
CA THR A 79 -1.56 1.15 3.00
C THR A 79 -1.75 -0.30 3.46
N ASN A 80 -0.89 -1.17 2.96
CA ASN A 80 -0.80 -2.54 3.44
C ASN A 80 0.67 -2.89 3.80
N LYS A 81 0.92 -4.15 4.13
CA LYS A 81 2.27 -4.59 4.54
C LYS A 81 3.34 -4.38 3.45
N GLU A 82 2.98 -4.43 2.18
CA GLU A 82 3.93 -4.44 1.06
C GLU A 82 3.83 -3.22 0.14
N GLY A 83 2.79 -2.41 0.25
CA GLY A 83 2.61 -1.27 -0.64
C GLY A 83 1.61 -0.24 -0.15
N THR A 84 1.71 0.96 -0.71
CA THR A 84 0.74 2.03 -0.54
C THR A 84 0.16 2.40 -1.91
N VAL A 85 -1.15 2.61 -1.97
CA VAL A 85 -1.88 2.95 -3.18
C VAL A 85 -2.61 4.27 -3.00
N TYR A 86 -2.40 5.19 -3.92
CA TYR A 86 -3.15 6.45 -4.05
C TYR A 86 -3.95 6.40 -5.34
N TYR A 87 -5.27 6.56 -5.28
CA TYR A 87 -6.12 6.37 -6.44
C TYR A 87 -7.30 7.32 -6.49
N SER A 88 -7.90 7.39 -7.67
CA SER A 88 -9.07 8.20 -7.96
C SER A 88 -10.06 7.44 -8.83
N ALA A 89 -11.35 7.68 -8.61
CA ALA A 89 -12.43 7.38 -9.53
C ALA A 89 -12.95 8.70 -10.10
N ILE A 90 -12.91 8.87 -11.43
CA ILE A 90 -13.24 10.15 -12.07
C ILE A 90 -13.81 9.95 -13.48
N LEU A 91 -14.62 10.89 -13.97
CA LEU A 91 -15.04 10.87 -15.37
C LEU A 91 -13.85 11.08 -16.31
N LYS A 92 -13.84 10.35 -17.45
CA LYS A 92 -12.71 10.31 -18.39
C LYS A 92 -12.28 11.68 -18.92
N GLU A 93 -13.20 12.63 -19.03
CA GLU A 93 -12.88 14.00 -19.45
C GLU A 93 -11.96 14.74 -18.48
N HIS A 94 -11.93 14.33 -17.22
CA HIS A 94 -11.10 14.93 -16.16
C HIS A 94 -9.82 14.13 -15.84
N ILE A 95 -9.49 13.10 -16.63
CA ILE A 95 -8.31 12.25 -16.39
C ILE A 95 -6.99 13.04 -16.27
N ALA A 96 -6.85 14.12 -17.02
CA ALA A 96 -5.65 14.96 -16.95
C ALA A 96 -5.48 15.62 -15.57
N ARG A 97 -6.60 16.00 -14.93
CA ARG A 97 -6.62 16.55 -13.58
C ARG A 97 -6.24 15.52 -12.54
N ALA A 98 -6.76 14.29 -12.67
CA ALA A 98 -6.43 13.18 -11.76
C ALA A 98 -4.95 12.81 -11.87
N VAL A 99 -4.41 12.68 -13.09
CA VAL A 99 -2.99 12.36 -13.32
C VAL A 99 -2.09 13.45 -12.69
N ASP A 100 -2.40 14.72 -12.93
CA ASP A 100 -1.61 15.84 -12.39
C ASP A 100 -1.64 15.87 -10.85
N LEU A 101 -2.83 15.69 -10.24
CA LEU A 101 -2.95 15.66 -8.79
C LEU A 101 -2.24 14.47 -8.16
N LEU A 102 -2.51 13.26 -8.67
CA LEU A 102 -1.92 12.03 -8.13
C LEU A 102 -0.38 12.05 -8.22
N THR A 103 0.16 12.56 -9.34
CA THR A 103 1.61 12.72 -9.50
C THR A 103 2.16 13.71 -8.48
N ASP A 104 1.48 14.84 -8.28
CA ASP A 104 1.90 15.87 -7.34
C ASP A 104 1.92 15.37 -5.89
N ILE A 105 0.85 14.73 -5.44
CA ILE A 105 0.79 14.24 -4.05
C ILE A 105 1.76 13.08 -3.78
N VAL A 106 2.00 12.21 -4.76
CA VAL A 106 2.88 11.05 -4.57
C VAL A 106 4.36 11.46 -4.56
N PHE A 107 4.77 12.38 -5.43
CA PHE A 107 6.19 12.67 -5.61
C PHE A 107 6.65 14.02 -5.05
N HIS A 108 5.72 14.94 -4.72
CA HIS A 108 6.05 16.31 -4.32
C HIS A 108 5.43 16.76 -3.00
N SER A 109 4.93 15.82 -2.18
CA SER A 109 4.45 16.13 -0.83
C SER A 109 5.58 16.66 0.05
N VAL A 110 5.29 17.71 0.82
CA VAL A 110 6.26 18.42 1.67
C VAL A 110 6.01 18.20 3.17
N TYR A 111 4.92 17.53 3.51
CA TYR A 111 4.58 17.13 4.88
C TYR A 111 4.67 18.26 5.91
N PRO A 112 3.84 19.32 5.79
CA PRO A 112 3.96 20.48 6.67
C PRO A 112 3.72 20.09 8.13
N GLN A 113 4.64 20.43 9.06
CA GLN A 113 4.56 20.05 10.46
C GLN A 113 3.25 20.49 11.13
N ALA A 114 2.77 21.70 10.81
CA ALA A 114 1.51 22.19 11.37
C ALA A 114 0.27 21.39 10.93
N GLU A 115 0.32 20.70 9.79
CA GLU A 115 -0.73 19.78 9.34
C GLU A 115 -0.53 18.38 9.96
N ILE A 116 0.72 17.94 10.12
CA ILE A 116 1.07 16.72 10.86
C ILE A 116 0.52 16.79 12.29
N ASP A 117 0.78 17.88 13.00
CA ASP A 117 0.36 18.04 14.40
C ASP A 117 -1.18 17.93 14.59
N LYS A 118 -1.95 18.22 13.54
CA LYS A 118 -3.41 18.01 13.54
C LYS A 118 -3.79 16.57 13.19
N GLU A 119 -3.09 15.97 12.21
CA GLU A 119 -3.42 14.65 11.70
C GLU A 119 -3.06 13.53 12.66
N VAL A 120 -2.03 13.74 13.47
CA VAL A 120 -1.59 12.77 14.49
C VAL A 120 -2.74 12.33 15.40
N GLU A 121 -3.56 13.24 15.85
CA GLU A 121 -4.70 12.87 16.71
C GLU A 121 -5.79 12.11 15.92
N VAL A 122 -6.01 12.42 14.64
CA VAL A 122 -6.94 11.68 13.78
C VAL A 122 -6.45 10.23 13.61
N ILE A 123 -5.15 10.04 13.39
CA ILE A 123 -4.55 8.69 13.25
C ILE A 123 -4.64 7.95 14.62
N CYS A 124 -4.43 8.64 15.74
CA CYS A 124 -4.57 8.04 17.05
C CYS A 124 -6.01 7.57 17.35
N ASP A 125 -7.01 8.36 16.95
CA ASP A 125 -8.43 8.00 17.07
C ASP A 125 -8.76 6.77 16.19
N GLU A 126 -8.16 6.68 15.00
CA GLU A 126 -8.29 5.50 14.13
C GLU A 126 -7.67 4.26 14.77
N ILE A 127 -6.47 4.37 15.34
CA ILE A 127 -5.81 3.27 16.08
C ILE A 127 -6.71 2.77 17.22
N GLU A 128 -7.31 3.68 17.99
CA GLU A 128 -8.22 3.33 19.07
C GLU A 128 -9.46 2.61 18.55
N SER A 129 -10.11 3.15 17.52
CA SER A 129 -11.27 2.55 16.86
C SER A 129 -10.97 1.16 16.31
N TYR A 130 -9.81 0.99 15.67
CA TYR A 130 -9.36 -0.30 15.13
C TYR A 130 -9.13 -1.33 16.25
N ASN A 131 -8.49 -0.92 17.34
CA ASN A 131 -8.25 -1.78 18.51
C ASN A 131 -9.56 -2.21 19.22
N ASP A 132 -10.62 -1.43 19.09
CA ASP A 132 -11.96 -1.73 19.60
C ASP A 132 -12.78 -2.62 18.64
N SER A 133 -12.28 -2.90 17.44
CA SER A 133 -12.91 -3.78 16.44
C SER A 133 -12.22 -5.16 16.40
N PRO A 134 -12.72 -6.18 17.14
CA PRO A 134 -12.09 -7.51 17.15
C PRO A 134 -12.10 -8.19 15.78
N ALA A 135 -13.05 -7.86 14.92
CA ALA A 135 -13.17 -8.42 13.59
C ALA A 135 -12.04 -7.95 12.64
N GLU A 136 -11.54 -6.74 12.85
CA GLU A 136 -10.43 -6.16 12.10
C GLU A 136 -9.09 -6.55 12.73
N LEU A 137 -8.97 -6.34 14.03
CA LEU A 137 -7.74 -6.59 14.77
C LEU A 137 -7.25 -8.04 14.66
N ILE A 138 -8.15 -9.03 14.51
CA ILE A 138 -7.76 -10.45 14.41
C ILE A 138 -6.89 -10.73 13.18
N TYR A 139 -7.03 -9.98 12.09
CA TYR A 139 -6.20 -10.14 10.89
C TYR A 139 -4.75 -9.76 11.18
N ASP A 140 -4.54 -8.57 11.74
CA ASP A 140 -3.20 -8.09 12.09
C ASP A 140 -2.53 -8.98 13.15
N GLU A 141 -3.26 -9.35 14.19
CA GLU A 141 -2.75 -10.24 15.23
C GLU A 141 -2.35 -11.61 14.67
N PHE A 142 -3.14 -12.15 13.76
CA PHE A 142 -2.82 -13.41 13.11
C PHE A 142 -1.58 -13.30 12.23
N GLU A 143 -1.46 -12.25 11.42
CA GLU A 143 -0.27 -11.98 10.60
C GLU A 143 0.96 -11.76 11.48
N ASN A 144 0.85 -11.02 12.57
CA ASN A 144 1.94 -10.78 13.52
C ASN A 144 2.46 -12.09 14.15
N ILE A 145 1.57 -13.05 14.41
CA ILE A 145 1.96 -14.38 14.90
C ILE A 145 2.71 -15.16 13.82
N ILE A 146 2.16 -15.23 12.61
CA ILE A 146 2.73 -16.00 11.50
C ILE A 146 4.09 -15.41 11.09
N PHE A 147 4.20 -14.08 11.03
CA PHE A 147 5.39 -13.39 10.55
C PHE A 147 6.26 -12.84 11.69
N LYS A 148 6.09 -13.36 12.91
CA LYS A 148 6.86 -12.92 14.08
C LYS A 148 8.36 -12.89 13.81
N GLY A 149 8.99 -11.75 14.07
CA GLY A 149 10.42 -11.54 13.82
C GLY A 149 10.78 -11.27 12.35
N SER A 150 9.79 -11.09 11.50
CA SER A 150 9.91 -10.62 10.12
C SER A 150 9.40 -9.19 10.01
N PRO A 151 9.84 -8.40 9.02
CA PRO A 151 9.28 -7.08 8.73
C PRO A 151 7.77 -7.05 8.43
N LEU A 152 7.16 -8.20 8.16
CA LEU A 152 5.70 -8.35 7.99
C LEU A 152 4.94 -8.55 9.31
N GLY A 153 5.64 -8.73 10.44
CA GLY A 153 5.05 -9.16 11.71
C GLY A 153 4.81 -8.01 12.70
N HIS A 154 4.27 -6.88 12.25
CA HIS A 154 3.82 -5.77 13.11
C HIS A 154 2.57 -5.10 12.54
N ASN A 155 1.85 -4.36 13.37
CA ASN A 155 0.58 -3.72 12.98
C ASN A 155 0.82 -2.61 11.96
N ILE A 156 -0.09 -2.49 10.97
CA ILE A 156 -0.02 -1.46 9.93
C ILE A 156 -0.11 -0.05 10.52
N LEU A 157 -1.00 0.14 11.49
CA LEU A 157 -1.23 1.44 12.12
C LEU A 157 -0.13 1.85 13.11
N GLY A 158 0.72 0.92 13.55
CA GLY A 158 1.67 1.16 14.62
C GLY A 158 0.99 1.38 15.98
N THR A 159 1.59 2.21 16.80
CA THR A 159 1.03 2.61 18.11
C THR A 159 0.85 4.12 18.20
N ALA A 160 -0.12 4.59 19.00
CA ALA A 160 -0.37 6.02 19.22
C ALA A 160 0.88 6.75 19.76
N GLU A 161 1.72 6.07 20.55
CA GLU A 161 2.97 6.64 21.07
C GLU A 161 3.97 6.90 19.93
N GLN A 162 4.17 5.94 19.03
CA GLN A 162 5.03 6.07 17.86
C GLN A 162 4.52 7.15 16.91
N VAL A 163 3.22 7.13 16.58
CA VAL A 163 2.60 8.12 15.69
C VAL A 163 2.78 9.55 16.22
N ARG A 164 2.61 9.76 17.52
CA ARG A 164 2.86 11.08 18.15
C ARG A 164 4.31 11.53 18.11
N SER A 165 5.24 10.62 17.90
CA SER A 165 6.66 10.95 17.77
C SER A 165 7.07 11.40 16.39
N PHE A 166 6.32 11.03 15.34
CA PHE A 166 6.68 11.28 13.93
C PHE A 166 6.61 12.76 13.58
N LYS A 167 7.55 13.19 12.75
CA LYS A 167 7.73 14.55 12.27
C LYS A 167 7.91 14.58 10.74
N THR A 168 7.91 15.78 10.19
CA THR A 168 8.18 16.03 8.77
C THR A 168 9.40 15.27 8.26
N GLU A 169 10.49 15.24 9.05
CA GLU A 169 11.74 14.58 8.69
C GLU A 169 11.59 13.07 8.52
N ASP A 170 10.75 12.43 9.34
CA ASP A 170 10.50 10.98 9.27
C ASP A 170 9.74 10.64 7.99
N ALA A 171 8.66 11.40 7.69
CA ALA A 171 7.91 11.25 6.45
C ALA A 171 8.81 11.48 5.23
N LEU A 172 9.61 12.54 5.22
CA LEU A 172 10.53 12.84 4.13
C LEU A 172 11.61 11.76 3.96
N ARG A 173 12.14 11.21 5.05
CA ARG A 173 13.13 10.14 5.02
C ARG A 173 12.55 8.89 4.36
N PHE A 174 11.37 8.45 4.80
CA PHE A 174 10.68 7.28 4.27
C PHE A 174 10.30 7.45 2.80
N THR A 175 9.64 8.56 2.46
CA THR A 175 9.14 8.79 1.11
C THR A 175 10.25 9.07 0.11
N ARG A 176 11.29 9.84 0.42
CA ARG A 176 12.45 10.02 -0.47
C ARG A 176 13.17 8.72 -0.80
N LYS A 177 13.19 7.78 0.14
CA LYS A 177 13.79 6.45 -0.07
C LYS A 177 12.93 5.59 -0.99
N LEU A 178 11.61 5.64 -0.88
CA LEU A 178 10.69 4.64 -1.44
C LEU A 178 9.72 5.18 -2.50
N TYR A 179 9.26 6.42 -2.41
CA TYR A 179 8.30 7.03 -3.34
C TYR A 179 9.05 7.58 -4.56
N ARG A 180 9.49 6.67 -5.41
CA ARG A 180 10.24 6.97 -6.62
C ARG A 180 9.56 6.37 -7.84
N PRO A 181 9.68 6.99 -9.03
CA PRO A 181 9.09 6.45 -10.25
C PRO A 181 9.47 4.99 -10.54
N ASP A 182 10.73 4.61 -10.35
CA ASP A 182 11.22 3.25 -10.58
C ASP A 182 10.67 2.21 -9.57
N ASN A 183 10.17 2.67 -8.43
CA ASN A 183 9.54 1.84 -7.39
C ASN A 183 8.01 1.91 -7.41
N ALA A 184 7.42 2.47 -8.48
CA ALA A 184 5.99 2.69 -8.60
C ALA A 184 5.41 2.10 -9.89
N ILE A 185 4.10 1.88 -9.87
CA ILE A 185 3.29 1.54 -11.04
C ILE A 185 2.15 2.53 -11.12
N PHE A 186 1.95 3.18 -12.28
CA PHE A 186 0.70 3.88 -12.55
C PHE A 186 -0.27 2.92 -13.20
N PHE A 187 -1.45 2.74 -12.62
CA PHE A 187 -2.50 1.91 -13.18
C PHE A 187 -3.70 2.76 -13.65
N ALA A 188 -4.39 2.27 -14.67
CA ALA A 188 -5.64 2.85 -15.12
C ALA A 188 -6.60 1.79 -15.65
N TYR A 189 -7.90 1.96 -15.39
CA TYR A 189 -8.99 1.18 -15.92
C TYR A 189 -10.09 2.11 -16.45
N GLY A 190 -10.55 1.92 -17.69
CA GLY A 190 -11.63 2.72 -18.27
C GLY A 190 -11.40 3.08 -19.74
N ASP A 191 -12.29 3.94 -20.26
CA ASP A 191 -12.26 4.42 -21.65
C ASP A 191 -11.24 5.56 -21.82
N ILE A 192 -9.96 5.20 -21.96
CA ILE A 192 -8.87 6.15 -22.14
C ILE A 192 -8.00 5.74 -23.34
N ASP A 193 -7.61 6.71 -24.16
CA ASP A 193 -6.54 6.50 -25.14
C ASP A 193 -5.20 6.34 -24.40
N PHE A 194 -4.60 5.17 -24.56
CA PHE A 194 -3.36 4.82 -23.85
C PHE A 194 -2.17 5.74 -24.20
N LYS A 195 -2.05 6.14 -25.48
CA LYS A 195 -0.97 7.05 -25.89
C LYS A 195 -1.14 8.44 -25.27
N LYS A 196 -2.40 8.89 -25.15
CA LYS A 196 -2.72 10.15 -24.47
C LYS A 196 -2.41 10.05 -22.98
N LEU A 197 -2.76 8.93 -22.33
CA LEU A 197 -2.45 8.69 -20.92
C LEU A 197 -0.94 8.77 -20.65
N VAL A 198 -0.13 8.07 -21.44
CA VAL A 198 1.35 8.09 -21.32
C VAL A 198 1.89 9.52 -21.47
N LYS A 199 1.33 10.32 -22.41
CA LYS A 199 1.73 11.73 -22.58
C LYS A 199 1.38 12.58 -21.38
N LEU A 200 0.20 12.38 -20.77
CA LEU A 200 -0.23 13.11 -19.58
C LEU A 200 0.70 12.83 -18.39
N ILE A 201 1.03 11.54 -18.16
CA ILE A 201 1.92 11.15 -17.07
C ILE A 201 3.32 11.71 -17.29
N ARG A 202 3.86 11.61 -18.52
CA ARG A 202 5.16 12.23 -18.85
C ARG A 202 5.17 13.73 -18.58
N LYS A 203 4.09 14.43 -18.97
CA LYS A 203 3.98 15.87 -18.73
C LYS A 203 3.95 16.16 -17.24
N ALA A 204 3.13 15.46 -16.46
CA ALA A 204 3.02 15.68 -15.03
C ALA A 204 4.35 15.47 -14.28
N LEU A 205 5.17 14.50 -14.74
CA LEU A 205 6.51 14.26 -14.19
C LEU A 205 7.58 15.23 -14.71
N ALA A 206 7.42 15.82 -15.92
CA ALA A 206 8.38 16.74 -16.52
C ALA A 206 8.20 18.20 -16.07
N ASP A 207 7.00 18.59 -15.67
CA ASP A 207 6.74 19.90 -15.04
C ASP A 207 7.55 20.07 -13.73
N ASP A 208 8.17 18.96 -13.25
CA ASP A 208 9.08 18.87 -12.12
C ASP A 208 10.55 19.22 -12.46
N ASP A 209 10.99 18.96 -13.68
CA ASP A 209 12.40 19.18 -14.11
C ASP A 209 12.78 20.68 -14.28
N SER A 210 11.86 21.61 -14.06
CA SER A 210 12.13 23.05 -14.17
C SER A 210 12.80 23.66 -12.93
N GLY A 211 13.12 22.85 -11.92
CA GLY A 211 13.78 23.34 -10.71
C GLY A 211 14.42 22.25 -9.85
N LYS A 212 15.70 21.95 -10.10
CA LYS A 212 16.59 21.20 -9.20
C LYS A 212 16.49 19.67 -9.16
N VAL A 213 17.10 18.96 -10.09
CA VAL A 213 17.88 17.74 -9.81
C VAL A 213 18.93 17.51 -10.90
N ALA A 214 20.03 18.20 -10.83
CA ALA A 214 21.27 17.80 -11.47
C ALA A 214 22.31 17.67 -10.36
N GLU A 215 22.38 16.49 -9.74
CA GLU A 215 23.59 15.97 -9.06
C GLU A 215 23.17 14.85 -8.08
N ASN A 216 22.95 13.64 -8.55
CA ASN A 216 23.17 12.41 -7.75
C ASN A 216 22.70 11.10 -8.45
N ALA A 217 22.38 11.13 -9.73
CA ALA A 217 21.95 9.92 -10.46
C ALA A 217 23.07 9.25 -11.29
N ALA A 218 24.35 9.49 -11.02
CA ALA A 218 25.47 8.99 -11.84
C ALA A 218 26.23 7.78 -11.27
N ASN A 219 25.81 7.15 -10.18
CA ASN A 219 26.57 6.03 -9.61
C ASN A 219 25.71 4.90 -9.02
N SER A 220 24.81 4.29 -9.81
CA SER A 220 24.40 2.90 -9.54
C SER A 220 23.62 2.28 -10.70
N VAL A 221 24.26 2.12 -11.86
CA VAL A 221 23.76 1.19 -12.88
C VAL A 221 24.57 -0.09 -12.77
N GLY A 222 24.09 -0.99 -11.92
CA GLY A 222 24.52 -2.38 -11.85
C GLY A 222 23.39 -3.27 -12.36
N LYS A 223 23.66 -3.97 -13.46
CA LYS A 223 22.84 -4.97 -14.14
C LYS A 223 21.90 -5.75 -13.22
N LEU A 224 20.60 -5.75 -13.52
CA LEU A 224 19.68 -6.79 -13.12
C LEU A 224 19.04 -7.41 -14.37
N ALA A 225 19.09 -8.74 -14.39
CA ALA A 225 18.66 -9.60 -15.45
C ALA A 225 17.13 -9.60 -15.65
N GLU A 226 16.70 -9.97 -16.86
CA GLU A 226 15.31 -10.24 -17.24
C GLU A 226 14.70 -11.30 -16.32
N GLU A 227 13.80 -10.90 -15.42
CA GLU A 227 12.97 -11.83 -14.66
C GLU A 227 11.50 -11.76 -15.09
N LYS A 228 10.95 -12.95 -15.31
CA LYS A 228 9.57 -13.18 -15.75
C LYS A 228 8.59 -12.76 -14.65
N LEU A 229 7.57 -12.00 -15.01
CA LEU A 229 6.45 -11.58 -14.13
C LEU A 229 5.68 -12.79 -13.58
N PRO A 230 5.41 -12.87 -12.27
CA PRO A 230 4.53 -13.88 -11.71
C PRO A 230 3.06 -13.57 -12.00
N GLN A 231 2.28 -14.64 -12.24
CA GLN A 231 0.83 -14.55 -12.46
C GLN A 231 0.10 -14.36 -11.10
N ILE A 232 -0.80 -13.39 -11.04
CA ILE A 232 -1.68 -13.17 -9.89
C ILE A 232 -2.74 -14.26 -9.88
N SER A 233 -2.72 -15.13 -8.88
CA SER A 233 -3.76 -16.12 -8.63
C SER A 233 -4.95 -15.51 -7.88
N GLN A 234 -6.14 -15.88 -8.33
CA GLN A 234 -7.44 -15.37 -7.90
C GLN A 234 -7.75 -15.70 -6.42
N ILE A 235 -8.25 -14.70 -5.70
CA ILE A 235 -8.91 -14.92 -4.40
C ILE A 235 -10.32 -15.44 -4.67
N THR A 236 -10.59 -16.67 -4.27
CA THR A 236 -11.91 -17.26 -4.32
C THR A 236 -12.66 -16.96 -3.02
N GLN A 237 -13.77 -16.24 -3.10
CA GLN A 237 -14.70 -16.11 -1.98
C GLN A 237 -15.42 -17.43 -1.76
N ILE A 238 -15.33 -17.98 -0.56
CA ILE A 238 -16.13 -19.13 -0.13
C ILE A 238 -17.30 -18.59 0.69
N SER A 239 -18.51 -18.70 0.14
CA SER A 239 -19.74 -18.52 0.90
C SER A 239 -20.01 -19.80 1.69
N GLY A 240 -20.09 -19.67 3.01
CA GLY A 240 -20.36 -20.81 3.89
C GLY A 240 -21.84 -21.00 4.14
N ASP A 241 -22.30 -22.22 4.03
CA ASP A 241 -23.59 -22.68 4.59
C ASP A 241 -23.38 -23.16 6.03
N GLU A 242 -24.37 -22.79 6.86
CA GLU A 242 -24.42 -23.16 8.28
C GLU A 242 -24.78 -24.65 8.44
N ASN A 243 -24.06 -25.32 9.29
CA ASN A 243 -24.44 -26.34 10.28
C ASN A 243 -23.42 -27.48 10.42
N SER A 244 -22.66 -27.44 11.48
CA SER A 244 -22.56 -28.54 12.46
C SER A 244 -21.32 -28.36 13.36
N ILE A 245 -21.60 -28.11 14.61
CA ILE A 245 -20.65 -28.20 15.71
C ILE A 245 -20.42 -29.66 16.06
N THR A 246 -19.19 -30.13 16.02
CA THR A 246 -18.75 -31.26 16.85
C THR A 246 -17.27 -31.12 17.24
N THR A 247 -17.09 -31.19 18.50
CA THR A 247 -15.97 -31.25 19.44
C THR A 247 -14.69 -31.95 18.99
N GLU A 248 -13.61 -31.30 19.40
CA GLU A 248 -12.29 -31.81 19.81
C GLU A 248 -11.72 -33.11 19.19
N LYS A 249 -10.69 -32.92 18.37
CA LYS A 249 -9.50 -33.80 18.37
C LYS A 249 -8.28 -32.96 17.97
N SER A 250 -7.27 -33.02 18.84
CA SER A 250 -5.91 -32.57 18.55
C SER A 250 -5.40 -33.20 17.26
N VAL A 251 -5.19 -32.39 16.23
CA VAL A 251 -4.61 -32.86 14.98
C VAL A 251 -3.10 -32.89 15.15
N SER A 252 -2.57 -34.11 15.20
CA SER A 252 -1.15 -34.39 15.07
C SER A 252 -0.61 -33.86 13.75
N SER A 253 0.57 -33.26 13.82
CA SER A 253 1.32 -32.65 12.71
C SER A 253 1.24 -33.44 11.41
N VAL A 254 0.67 -32.86 10.36
CA VAL A 254 0.80 -33.33 8.99
C VAL A 254 2.20 -32.97 8.51
N LYS A 255 3.05 -33.95 8.25
CA LYS A 255 4.34 -33.73 7.59
C LYS A 255 4.07 -33.26 6.15
N SER A 256 4.44 -32.04 5.83
CA SER A 256 4.46 -31.57 4.46
C SER A 256 5.58 -32.26 3.69
N VAL A 257 5.24 -32.90 2.60
CA VAL A 257 6.21 -33.43 1.62
C VAL A 257 6.41 -32.35 0.58
N GLY A 258 7.46 -31.56 0.73
CA GLY A 258 7.91 -30.60 -0.27
C GLY A 258 9.15 -31.10 -1.02
N PRO A 259 9.43 -30.64 -2.25
CA PRO A 259 10.64 -31.02 -2.97
C PRO A 259 11.90 -30.51 -2.24
N GLU A 260 12.93 -31.31 -2.24
CA GLU A 260 14.15 -31.23 -1.42
C GLU A 260 15.06 -29.98 -1.63
N ASN A 261 14.66 -28.97 -2.40
CA ASN A 261 15.53 -27.85 -2.79
C ASN A 261 15.03 -26.44 -2.43
N TYR A 262 14.11 -26.32 -1.47
CA TYR A 262 13.76 -24.99 -0.96
C TYR A 262 14.63 -24.61 0.24
N PRO A 263 15.18 -23.38 0.31
CA PRO A 263 15.88 -22.92 1.50
C PRO A 263 14.94 -23.04 2.69
N SER A 264 15.44 -23.64 3.77
CA SER A 264 14.69 -23.82 5.02
C SER A 264 14.19 -22.47 5.52
N VAL A 265 12.94 -22.17 5.25
CA VAL A 265 12.21 -21.10 5.93
C VAL A 265 12.23 -21.48 7.41
N GLY A 266 12.82 -20.62 8.22
CA GLY A 266 13.21 -20.86 9.59
C GLY A 266 12.23 -21.70 10.41
N LYS A 267 12.76 -22.30 11.47
CA LYS A 267 12.18 -23.28 12.40
C LYS A 267 10.65 -23.34 12.36
N GLU A 268 10.11 -24.54 12.08
CA GLU A 268 8.69 -24.84 12.18
C GLU A 268 8.07 -24.12 13.39
N ILE A 269 7.13 -23.22 13.13
CA ILE A 269 6.32 -22.66 14.20
C ILE A 269 5.43 -23.81 14.64
N ALA A 270 5.76 -24.43 15.76
CA ALA A 270 4.86 -25.39 16.40
C ALA A 270 3.50 -24.71 16.55
N GLY A 271 2.43 -25.40 16.16
CA GLY A 271 1.09 -24.82 16.15
C GLY A 271 0.82 -24.05 17.45
N GLN A 272 0.65 -22.75 17.34
CA GLN A 272 0.36 -21.89 18.47
C GLN A 272 -1.13 -21.58 18.46
N THR A 273 -1.77 -21.75 19.60
CA THR A 273 -3.12 -21.24 19.85
C THR A 273 -2.98 -20.02 20.73
N ILE A 274 -3.35 -18.86 20.22
CA ILE A 274 -3.39 -17.62 21.00
C ILE A 274 -4.86 -17.24 21.22
N VAL A 275 -5.24 -17.06 22.47
CA VAL A 275 -6.58 -16.65 22.85
C VAL A 275 -6.49 -15.26 23.48
N MET A 276 -7.09 -14.28 22.83
CA MET A 276 -7.27 -12.95 23.38
C MET A 276 -8.70 -12.79 23.89
N GLN A 277 -8.85 -12.47 25.17
CA GLN A 277 -10.16 -12.27 25.76
C GLN A 277 -10.49 -10.77 25.75
N LYS A 278 -11.50 -10.40 24.95
CA LYS A 278 -12.07 -9.05 24.90
C LYS A 278 -13.53 -9.08 25.36
N ASN A 279 -14.00 -8.00 25.97
CA ASN A 279 -15.40 -7.85 26.42
C ASN A 279 -16.34 -7.57 25.23
N THR A 280 -16.43 -8.52 24.29
CA THR A 280 -17.31 -8.44 23.12
C THR A 280 -18.30 -9.60 23.12
N HIS A 281 -19.44 -9.40 22.45
CA HIS A 281 -20.51 -10.41 22.35
C HIS A 281 -20.25 -11.47 21.24
N GLN A 282 -19.17 -11.31 20.48
CA GLN A 282 -18.82 -12.20 19.36
C GLN A 282 -17.43 -12.79 19.58
N ALA A 283 -17.27 -14.06 19.19
CA ALA A 283 -15.98 -14.70 19.11
C ALA A 283 -15.51 -14.72 17.64
N HIS A 284 -14.29 -14.26 17.39
CA HIS A 284 -13.65 -14.32 16.09
C HIS A 284 -12.53 -15.34 16.16
N VAL A 285 -12.44 -16.19 15.13
CA VAL A 285 -11.41 -17.24 15.03
C VAL A 285 -10.74 -17.14 13.66
N MET A 286 -9.41 -17.14 13.65
CA MET A 286 -8.62 -17.25 12.44
C MET A 286 -7.69 -18.46 12.53
N ILE A 287 -7.62 -19.23 11.45
CA ILE A 287 -6.78 -20.43 11.34
C ILE A 287 -6.02 -20.34 10.04
N GLY A 288 -4.72 -20.55 10.09
CA GLY A 288 -3.89 -20.55 8.89
C GLY A 288 -2.47 -21.03 9.15
N THR A 289 -1.70 -21.03 8.09
CA THR A 289 -0.29 -21.40 8.11
C THR A 289 0.47 -20.59 7.07
N ARG A 290 1.80 -20.54 7.18
CA ARG A 290 2.64 -19.98 6.11
C ARG A 290 2.49 -20.81 4.84
N ALA A 291 2.28 -20.13 3.71
CA ALA A 291 2.42 -20.74 2.39
C ALA A 291 3.88 -20.65 1.92
N TYR A 292 4.15 -21.19 0.73
CA TYR A 292 5.44 -21.04 0.08
C TYR A 292 5.68 -19.59 -0.34
N ASP A 293 6.96 -19.17 -0.32
CA ASP A 293 7.38 -17.89 -0.85
C ASP A 293 7.08 -17.81 -2.37
N VAL A 294 6.78 -16.63 -2.85
CA VAL A 294 6.39 -16.38 -4.25
C VAL A 294 7.62 -16.25 -5.16
N ASN A 295 8.82 -16.51 -4.65
CA ASN A 295 10.07 -16.43 -5.43
C ASN A 295 10.32 -17.65 -6.30
#